data_89a6b1351fdff4b764d4c0f6cc85ef24
#
_entry.id   89a6b1351fdff4b764d4c0f6cc85ef24
#
_cell.length_a   1.000
_cell.length_b   1.000
_cell.length_c   1.000
_cell.angle_alpha   90.00
_cell.angle_beta   90.00
_cell.angle_gamma   90.00
#
_symmetry.space_group_name_H-M   'P 1'
#
loop_
_entity.id
_entity.type
_entity.pdbx_description
1 polymer ?
#
loop_
_entity_poly.entity_id
_entity_poly.type
_entity_poly.pdbx_seq_one_letter_code
_entity_poly.pdbx_strand_id
1 'polypeptide(L)'
;PPMNFQSARIAVASSRCRHAVMLFWFIGTSVASVWSVFRDPKFAYRWVIVGALVPVFSVVTVVGFLVAVMLLTIGKNASKRTVRKNFLALTIGLFMHLVFDGAFLSTKMFWWPLAGLSLDGYAAPLIERGFLNIPFEIVGIGLILWTKKQIKPLL
;
A
#
# COMPACT_ATOMS: atom_id res chain seq x y z
N PRO A 1 -36.19 -22.83 10.21
CA PRO A 1 -35.53 -22.97 11.49
C PRO A 1 -34.99 -21.59 11.89
N PRO A 2 -35.25 -21.12 13.12
CA PRO A 2 -34.79 -19.80 13.55
C PRO A 2 -33.26 -19.78 13.62
N MET A 3 -32.63 -18.81 12.96
CA MET A 3 -31.19 -18.58 13.07
C MET A 3 -30.84 -18.31 14.54
N ASN A 4 -29.98 -19.14 15.09
CA ASN A 4 -29.55 -19.02 16.48
C ASN A 4 -28.72 -17.74 16.64
N PHE A 5 -29.08 -16.89 17.58
CA PHE A 5 -28.44 -15.60 17.87
C PHE A 5 -26.94 -15.73 18.19
N GLN A 6 -26.51 -16.87 18.69
CA GLN A 6 -25.10 -17.19 18.91
C GLN A 6 -24.33 -17.37 17.59
N SER A 7 -24.94 -18.03 16.59
CA SER A 7 -24.31 -18.21 15.28
C SER A 7 -24.11 -16.87 14.55
N ALA A 8 -25.05 -15.94 14.71
CA ALA A 8 -24.93 -14.58 14.15
C ALA A 8 -23.81 -13.77 14.85
N ARG A 9 -23.65 -13.91 16.17
CA ARG A 9 -22.56 -13.24 16.93
C ARG A 9 -21.18 -13.79 16.56
N ILE A 10 -21.06 -15.09 16.36
CA ILE A 10 -19.79 -15.73 15.92
C ILE A 10 -19.47 -15.31 14.49
N ALA A 11 -20.45 -15.24 13.60
CA ALA A 11 -20.27 -14.77 12.23
C ALA A 11 -19.83 -13.30 12.17
N VAL A 12 -20.41 -12.43 13.00
CA VAL A 12 -20.04 -11.01 13.09
C VAL A 12 -18.66 -10.83 13.75
N ALA A 13 -18.31 -11.63 14.75
CA ALA A 13 -16.98 -11.61 15.35
C ALA A 13 -15.90 -12.13 14.38
N SER A 14 -16.21 -13.18 13.63
CA SER A 14 -15.30 -13.73 12.62
C SER A 14 -15.12 -12.80 11.41
N SER A 15 -16.13 -12.03 11.06
CA SER A 15 -16.01 -11.02 10.00
C SER A 15 -15.16 -9.82 10.42
N ARG A 16 -15.19 -9.41 11.69
CA ARG A 16 -14.30 -8.35 12.20
C ARG A 16 -12.83 -8.80 12.30
N CYS A 17 -12.56 -10.05 12.58
CA CYS A 17 -11.20 -10.57 12.62
C CYS A 17 -10.60 -10.78 11.21
N ARG A 18 -11.43 -10.87 10.18
CA ARG A 18 -10.99 -11.04 8.79
C ARG A 18 -10.40 -9.78 8.16
N HIS A 19 -10.66 -8.62 8.74
CA HIS A 19 -10.05 -7.35 8.34
C HIS A 19 -8.84 -7.02 9.22
N ALA A 20 -8.07 -8.02 9.66
CA ALA A 20 -6.76 -7.77 10.23
C ALA A 20 -5.94 -7.02 9.16
N VAL A 21 -5.81 -5.74 9.37
CA VAL A 21 -5.14 -4.81 8.45
C VAL A 21 -3.70 -5.27 8.34
N MET A 22 -3.26 -5.68 7.16
CA MET A 22 -1.89 -6.15 6.88
C MET A 22 -0.91 -4.97 6.83
N LEU A 23 -0.86 -4.21 7.93
CA LEU A 23 -0.09 -2.97 8.02
C LEU A 23 1.40 -3.21 7.85
N PHE A 24 1.94 -4.15 8.61
CA PHE A 24 3.38 -4.41 8.60
C PHE A 24 3.87 -5.04 7.31
N TRP A 25 3.02 -5.84 6.66
CA TRP A 25 3.31 -6.37 5.33
C TRP A 25 3.51 -5.24 4.31
N PHE A 26 2.54 -4.33 4.17
CA PHE A 26 2.62 -3.23 3.22
C PHE A 26 3.77 -2.26 3.53
N ILE A 27 3.97 -1.92 4.81
CA ILE A 27 5.09 -1.07 5.21
C ILE A 27 6.42 -1.77 4.94
N GLY A 28 6.58 -3.01 5.40
CA GLY A 28 7.82 -3.76 5.30
C GLY A 28 8.25 -4.00 3.87
N THR A 29 7.35 -4.48 3.03
CA THR A 29 7.63 -4.74 1.60
C THR A 29 7.93 -3.46 0.85
N SER A 30 7.18 -2.37 1.08
CA SER A 30 7.39 -1.09 0.40
C SER A 30 8.74 -0.47 0.79
N VAL A 31 9.06 -0.41 2.07
CA VAL A 31 10.32 0.17 2.56
C VAL A 31 11.51 -0.68 2.12
N ALA A 32 11.42 -2.02 2.20
CA ALA A 32 12.48 -2.92 1.76
C ALA A 32 12.72 -2.83 0.25
N SER A 33 11.67 -2.75 -0.56
CA SER A 33 11.77 -2.59 -2.01
C SER A 33 12.45 -1.27 -2.38
N VAL A 34 12.02 -0.16 -1.77
CA VAL A 34 12.63 1.16 -1.99
C VAL A 34 14.10 1.16 -1.56
N TRP A 35 14.43 0.56 -0.40
CA TRP A 35 15.81 0.43 0.05
C TRP A 35 16.66 -0.39 -0.92
N SER A 36 16.15 -1.50 -1.42
CA SER A 36 16.87 -2.38 -2.35
C SER A 36 17.23 -1.69 -3.66
N VAL A 37 16.37 -0.77 -4.13
CA VAL A 37 16.55 -0.04 -5.39
C VAL A 37 17.43 1.18 -5.20
N PHE A 38 17.12 2.04 -4.23
CA PHE A 38 17.76 3.35 -4.10
C PHE A 38 18.97 3.35 -3.18
N ARG A 39 19.02 2.49 -2.16
CA ARG A 39 20.07 2.40 -1.13
C ARG A 39 20.48 3.74 -0.52
N ASP A 40 19.54 4.71 -0.49
CA ASP A 40 19.78 6.05 0.03
C ASP A 40 19.15 6.19 1.44
N PRO A 41 19.97 6.35 2.51
CA PRO A 41 19.47 6.51 3.86
C PRO A 41 18.69 7.82 4.07
N LYS A 42 18.93 8.84 3.21
CA LYS A 42 18.24 10.14 3.25
C LYS A 42 16.95 10.17 2.41
N PHE A 43 16.51 9.01 1.90
CA PHE A 43 15.27 8.91 1.16
C PHE A 43 14.07 9.22 2.08
N ALA A 44 12.99 9.75 1.53
CA ALA A 44 11.82 10.18 2.30
C ALA A 44 10.91 8.99 2.68
N TYR A 45 11.44 7.98 3.41
CA TYR A 45 10.74 6.74 3.79
C TYR A 45 9.42 6.98 4.52
N ARG A 46 9.30 8.07 5.28
CA ARG A 46 8.04 8.43 5.96
C ARG A 46 6.89 8.57 4.97
N TRP A 47 7.13 9.18 3.82
CA TRP A 47 6.13 9.36 2.78
C TRP A 47 5.84 8.07 2.01
N VAL A 48 6.83 7.19 1.86
CA VAL A 48 6.60 5.83 1.33
C VAL A 48 5.66 5.05 2.24
N ILE A 49 5.89 5.09 3.55
CA ILE A 49 5.04 4.43 4.54
C ILE A 49 3.60 4.96 4.48
N VAL A 50 3.44 6.29 4.46
CA VAL A 50 2.11 6.90 4.33
C VAL A 50 1.42 6.44 3.05
N GLY A 51 2.12 6.45 1.91
CA GLY A 51 1.59 5.97 0.64
C GLY A 51 1.22 4.49 0.66
N ALA A 52 2.06 3.65 1.27
CA ALA A 52 1.80 2.21 1.39
C ALA A 52 0.58 1.87 2.28
N LEU A 53 0.16 2.78 3.15
CA LEU A 53 -1.01 2.60 4.01
C LEU A 53 -2.31 3.13 3.40
N VAL A 54 -2.23 3.95 2.34
CA VAL A 54 -3.41 4.45 1.65
C VAL A 54 -3.91 3.40 0.67
N PRO A 55 -5.14 2.89 0.84
CA PRO A 55 -5.70 1.90 -0.08
C PRO A 55 -5.94 2.54 -1.45
N VAL A 56 -5.30 2.00 -2.47
CA VAL A 56 -5.44 2.42 -3.86
C VAL A 56 -5.79 1.21 -4.71
N PHE A 57 -6.83 1.35 -5.54
CA PHE A 57 -7.37 0.23 -6.31
C PHE A 57 -6.93 0.23 -7.77
N SER A 58 -6.40 1.34 -8.27
CA SER A 58 -6.14 1.52 -9.70
C SER A 58 -4.79 2.16 -9.97
N VAL A 59 -4.09 1.63 -10.97
CA VAL A 59 -2.85 2.24 -11.49
C VAL A 59 -3.12 3.62 -12.10
N VAL A 60 -4.30 3.83 -12.66
CA VAL A 60 -4.68 5.12 -13.28
C VAL A 60 -4.73 6.23 -12.23
N THR A 61 -5.23 5.95 -11.02
CA THR A 61 -5.23 6.93 -9.92
C THR A 61 -3.82 7.25 -9.45
N VAL A 62 -2.92 6.26 -9.38
CA VAL A 62 -1.51 6.46 -9.02
C VAL A 62 -0.79 7.30 -10.06
N VAL A 63 -0.97 6.98 -11.35
CA VAL A 63 -0.38 7.75 -12.46
C VAL A 63 -0.96 9.16 -12.52
N GLY A 64 -2.27 9.32 -12.36
CA GLY A 64 -2.93 10.62 -12.30
C GLY A 64 -2.40 11.48 -11.16
N PHE A 65 -2.22 10.91 -9.98
CA PHE A 65 -1.61 11.58 -8.85
C PHE A 65 -0.16 12.00 -9.15
N LEU A 66 0.65 11.12 -9.76
CA LEU A 66 2.02 11.43 -10.15
C LEU A 66 2.07 12.60 -11.13
N VAL A 67 1.23 12.57 -12.17
CA VAL A 67 1.15 13.66 -13.16
C VAL A 67 0.74 14.97 -12.49
N ALA A 68 -0.28 14.95 -11.64
CA ALA A 68 -0.74 16.13 -10.90
C ALA A 68 0.39 16.73 -10.03
N VAL A 69 1.12 15.88 -9.30
CA VAL A 69 2.27 16.31 -8.49
C VAL A 69 3.35 16.95 -9.37
N MET A 70 3.65 16.35 -10.51
CA MET A 70 4.64 16.90 -11.45
C MET A 70 4.22 18.26 -11.96
N LEU A 71 2.97 18.40 -12.40
CA LEU A 71 2.44 19.67 -12.91
C LEU A 71 2.41 20.78 -11.85
N LEU A 72 1.95 20.46 -10.62
CA LEU A 72 1.84 21.44 -9.53
C LEU A 72 3.21 21.87 -8.98
N THR A 73 4.22 21.02 -9.12
CA THR A 73 5.57 21.29 -8.60
C THR A 73 6.55 21.77 -9.68
N ILE A 74 6.08 22.15 -10.85
CA ILE A 74 6.91 22.77 -11.88
C ILE A 74 7.52 24.07 -11.34
N GLY A 75 8.85 24.17 -11.38
CA GLY A 75 9.60 25.35 -10.94
C GLY A 75 10.91 24.99 -10.23
N LYS A 76 11.82 25.98 -10.18
CA LYS A 76 13.18 25.77 -9.65
C LYS A 76 13.31 26.12 -8.15
N ASN A 77 12.24 26.52 -7.47
CA ASN A 77 12.27 26.93 -6.06
C ASN A 77 12.62 25.74 -5.15
N ALA A 78 13.49 25.96 -4.16
CA ALA A 78 13.94 24.94 -3.21
C ALA A 78 12.76 24.28 -2.46
N SER A 79 11.75 25.06 -2.07
CA SER A 79 10.53 24.56 -1.42
C SER A 79 9.78 23.59 -2.33
N LYS A 80 9.56 23.93 -3.60
CA LYS A 80 8.90 23.05 -4.58
C LYS A 80 9.68 21.76 -4.82
N ARG A 81 11.01 21.81 -4.78
CA ARG A 81 11.87 20.63 -4.91
C ARG A 81 11.67 19.64 -3.77
N THR A 82 11.59 20.13 -2.53
CA THR A 82 11.35 19.29 -1.35
C THR A 82 9.96 18.67 -1.39
N VAL A 83 8.94 19.47 -1.70
CA VAL A 83 7.56 19.00 -1.87
C VAL A 83 7.49 17.91 -2.93
N ARG A 84 8.09 18.13 -4.10
CA ARG A 84 8.14 17.13 -5.17
C ARG A 84 8.80 15.82 -4.73
N LYS A 85 9.93 15.89 -4.00
CA LYS A 85 10.62 14.70 -3.47
C LYS A 85 9.70 13.89 -2.55
N ASN A 86 8.99 14.57 -1.64
CA ASN A 86 8.10 13.91 -0.69
C ASN A 86 6.89 13.28 -1.37
N PHE A 87 6.27 13.99 -2.30
CA PHE A 87 5.11 13.47 -3.04
C PHE A 87 5.49 12.33 -4.01
N LEU A 88 6.70 12.37 -4.59
CA LEU A 88 7.22 11.23 -5.35
C LEU A 88 7.39 9.98 -4.46
N ALA A 89 7.94 10.15 -3.27
CA ALA A 89 8.07 9.06 -2.31
C ALA A 89 6.69 8.51 -1.89
N LEU A 90 5.70 9.39 -1.70
CA LEU A 90 4.30 9.01 -1.47
C LEU A 90 3.74 8.19 -2.64
N THR A 91 3.94 8.65 -3.87
CA THR A 91 3.46 7.96 -5.08
C THR A 91 4.09 6.56 -5.21
N ILE A 92 5.37 6.42 -4.88
CA ILE A 92 6.05 5.11 -4.83
C ILE A 92 5.36 4.21 -3.80
N GLY A 93 5.03 4.74 -2.62
CA GLY A 93 4.30 4.00 -1.59
C GLY A 93 2.92 3.54 -2.07
N LEU A 94 2.14 4.41 -2.71
CA LEU A 94 0.84 4.08 -3.32
C LEU A 94 0.97 2.96 -4.36
N PHE A 95 1.97 3.06 -5.22
CA PHE A 95 2.24 2.04 -6.24
C PHE A 95 2.63 0.69 -5.61
N MET A 96 3.47 0.70 -4.58
CA MET A 96 3.84 -0.51 -3.85
C MET A 96 2.64 -1.15 -3.16
N HIS A 97 1.74 -0.35 -2.56
CA HIS A 97 0.49 -0.87 -2.02
C HIS A 97 -0.31 -1.63 -3.09
N LEU A 98 -0.52 -1.01 -4.25
CA LEU A 98 -1.24 -1.60 -5.38
C LEU A 98 -0.63 -2.94 -5.84
N VAL A 99 0.71 -3.00 -5.92
CA VAL A 99 1.45 -4.22 -6.31
C VAL A 99 1.32 -5.31 -5.26
N PHE A 100 1.56 -4.99 -3.99
CA PHE A 100 1.56 -5.99 -2.90
C PHE A 100 0.15 -6.40 -2.45
N ASP A 101 -0.86 -5.63 -2.78
CA ASP A 101 -2.27 -6.03 -2.62
C ASP A 101 -2.75 -6.98 -3.72
N GLY A 102 -1.99 -7.11 -4.80
CA GLY A 102 -2.33 -7.99 -5.92
C GLY A 102 -3.40 -7.41 -6.85
N ALA A 103 -3.56 -6.08 -6.86
CA ALA A 103 -4.54 -5.40 -7.69
C ALA A 103 -4.40 -5.72 -9.20
N PHE A 104 -3.19 -6.04 -9.65
CA PHE A 104 -2.89 -6.44 -11.02
C PHE A 104 -3.57 -7.75 -11.46
N LEU A 105 -4.03 -8.58 -10.51
CA LEU A 105 -4.76 -9.82 -10.82
C LEU A 105 -6.18 -9.54 -11.34
N SER A 106 -6.73 -8.37 -11.04
CA SER A 106 -8.02 -7.93 -11.57
C SER A 106 -7.86 -6.82 -12.59
N THR A 107 -7.83 -7.17 -13.87
CA THR A 107 -7.62 -6.21 -14.96
C THR A 107 -8.61 -5.06 -14.94
N LYS A 108 -9.89 -5.30 -14.63
CA LYS A 108 -10.92 -4.24 -14.56
C LYS A 108 -10.64 -3.25 -13.45
N MET A 109 -10.28 -3.73 -12.26
CA MET A 109 -10.00 -2.88 -11.11
C MET A 109 -8.69 -2.14 -11.28
N PHE A 110 -7.66 -2.81 -11.79
CA PHE A 110 -6.35 -2.21 -12.04
C PHE A 110 -6.42 -1.04 -13.03
N TRP A 111 -7.22 -1.17 -14.11
CA TRP A 111 -7.39 -0.14 -15.14
C TRP A 111 -8.62 0.75 -14.94
N TRP A 112 -9.28 0.67 -13.78
CA TRP A 112 -10.37 1.60 -13.48
C TRP A 112 -9.85 3.05 -13.49
N PRO A 113 -10.60 4.04 -14.01
CA PRO A 113 -11.91 4.00 -14.66
C PRO A 113 -11.87 3.71 -16.17
N LEU A 114 -10.68 3.48 -16.77
CA LEU A 114 -10.53 3.27 -18.22
C LEU A 114 -11.20 1.98 -18.72
N ALA A 115 -11.22 0.94 -17.89
CA ALA A 115 -11.85 -0.34 -18.21
C ALA A 115 -13.36 -0.40 -17.87
N GLY A 116 -13.93 0.71 -17.38
CA GLY A 116 -15.35 0.83 -17.00
C GLY A 116 -15.51 1.52 -15.65
N LEU A 117 -16.70 2.08 -15.41
CA LEU A 117 -16.99 2.85 -14.19
C LEU A 117 -17.60 1.97 -13.08
N SER A 118 -18.15 0.79 -13.40
CA SER A 118 -18.74 -0.10 -12.41
C SER A 118 -17.67 -0.88 -11.65
N LEU A 119 -17.74 -0.82 -10.32
CA LEU A 119 -16.94 -1.61 -9.37
C LEU A 119 -17.76 -2.75 -8.76
N ASP A 120 -18.91 -3.09 -9.36
CA ASP A 120 -19.82 -4.10 -8.85
C ASP A 120 -19.15 -5.48 -8.79
N GLY A 121 -19.24 -6.13 -7.64
CA GLY A 121 -18.68 -7.47 -7.42
C GLY A 121 -17.19 -7.51 -7.03
N TYR A 122 -16.54 -6.37 -6.84
CA TYR A 122 -15.16 -6.33 -6.36
C TYR A 122 -15.10 -5.97 -4.87
N ALA A 123 -14.59 -6.89 -4.07
CA ALA A 123 -14.28 -6.66 -2.67
C ALA A 123 -12.76 -6.49 -2.49
N ALA A 124 -12.33 -5.50 -1.77
CA ALA A 124 -10.95 -5.40 -1.29
C ALA A 124 -10.83 -6.12 0.06
N PRO A 125 -9.75 -6.86 0.33
CA PRO A 125 -8.61 -7.13 -0.53
C PRO A 125 -8.93 -8.11 -1.66
N LEU A 126 -8.29 -7.92 -2.82
CA LEU A 126 -8.50 -8.74 -4.02
C LEU A 126 -8.08 -10.21 -3.83
N ILE A 127 -7.23 -10.48 -2.88
CA ILE A 127 -6.80 -11.81 -2.49
C ILE A 127 -7.35 -12.11 -1.11
N GLU A 128 -8.25 -13.08 -1.01
CA GLU A 128 -8.65 -13.64 0.29
C GLU A 128 -7.50 -14.47 0.85
N ARG A 129 -6.72 -13.87 1.74
CA ARG A 129 -5.50 -14.49 2.29
C ARG A 129 -5.77 -15.27 3.57
N GLY A 130 -6.93 -15.05 4.21
CA GLY A 130 -7.36 -15.80 5.38
C GLY A 130 -6.27 -15.98 6.45
N PHE A 131 -5.86 -17.23 6.69
CA PHE A 131 -4.83 -17.58 7.65
C PHE A 131 -3.42 -17.08 7.27
N LEU A 132 -3.15 -16.82 5.98
CA LEU A 132 -1.86 -16.32 5.49
C LEU A 132 -1.55 -14.88 5.95
N ASN A 133 -2.51 -14.15 6.48
CA ASN A 133 -2.26 -12.80 7.01
C ASN A 133 -1.21 -12.80 8.13
N ILE A 134 -1.22 -13.82 9.01
CA ILE A 134 -0.28 -13.90 10.14
C ILE A 134 1.18 -14.04 9.66
N PRO A 135 1.54 -15.02 8.81
CA PRO A 135 2.90 -15.12 8.31
C PRO A 135 3.34 -13.89 7.49
N PHE A 136 2.45 -13.26 6.73
CA PHE A 136 2.78 -12.04 6.00
C PHE A 136 3.10 -10.86 6.94
N GLU A 137 2.36 -10.70 8.03
CA GLU A 137 2.67 -9.69 9.05
C GLU A 137 4.04 -9.93 9.71
N ILE A 138 4.36 -11.18 10.04
CA ILE A 138 5.66 -11.54 10.61
C ILE A 138 6.79 -11.22 9.62
N VAL A 139 6.63 -11.56 8.34
CA VAL A 139 7.59 -11.23 7.28
C VAL A 139 7.72 -9.71 7.13
N GLY A 140 6.62 -8.96 7.15
CA GLY A 140 6.61 -7.51 7.10
C GLY A 140 7.42 -6.87 8.23
N ILE A 141 7.23 -7.34 9.47
CA ILE A 141 8.03 -6.89 10.63
C ILE A 141 9.51 -7.23 10.42
N GLY A 142 9.82 -8.44 9.97
CA GLY A 142 11.18 -8.86 9.66
C GLY A 142 11.87 -7.95 8.64
N LEU A 143 11.16 -7.58 7.57
CA LEU A 143 11.64 -6.67 6.55
C LEU A 143 11.90 -5.25 7.09
N ILE A 144 11.03 -4.74 7.96
CA ILE A 144 11.23 -3.44 8.63
C ILE A 144 12.50 -3.46 9.48
N LEU A 145 12.67 -4.49 10.30
CA LEU A 145 13.84 -4.63 11.17
C LEU A 145 15.13 -4.78 10.35
N TRP A 146 15.09 -5.58 9.29
CA TRP A 146 16.20 -5.75 8.37
C TRP A 146 16.59 -4.43 7.71
N THR A 147 15.64 -3.71 7.14
CA THR A 147 15.90 -2.41 6.48
C THR A 147 16.43 -1.38 7.48
N LYS A 148 15.87 -1.32 8.70
CA LYS A 148 16.36 -0.45 9.77
C LYS A 148 17.82 -0.76 10.14
N LYS A 149 18.21 -2.04 10.17
CA LYS A 149 19.59 -2.46 10.42
C LYS A 149 20.53 -2.02 9.31
N GLN A 150 20.08 -2.03 8.06
CA GLN A 150 20.87 -1.58 6.90
C GLN A 150 21.05 -0.05 6.87
N ILE A 151 20.05 0.71 7.29
CA ILE A 151 20.10 2.18 7.28
C ILE A 151 20.98 2.73 8.42
N LYS A 152 20.91 2.14 9.63
CA LYS A 152 21.64 2.62 10.81
C LYS A 152 23.15 2.83 10.62
N PRO A 153 23.91 1.94 9.99
CA PRO A 153 25.36 2.12 9.82
C PRO A 153 25.74 3.20 8.79
N LEU A 154 24.76 3.75 8.06
CA LEU A 154 24.98 4.76 7.02
C LEU A 154 24.57 6.19 7.44
N LEU A 155 24.01 6.33 8.65
CA LEU A 155 23.67 7.60 9.31
C LEU A 155 24.71 7.95 10.37
#